data_3b9c1bb9a6162a5b54c94067d2e73b3f
#
_entry.id   3b9c1bb9a6162a5b54c94067d2e73b3f
#
_cell.length_a   1.000
_cell.length_b   1.000
_cell.length_c   1.000
_cell.angle_alpha   90.00
_cell.angle_beta   90.00
_cell.angle_gamma   90.00
#
_symmetry.space_group_name_H-M   'P 1'
#
loop_
_entity.id
_entity.type
_entity.pdbx_description
1 polymer ?
#
loop_
_entity_poly.entity_id
_entity_poly.type
_entity_poly.pdbx_seq_one_letter_code
_entity_poly.pdbx_strand_id
1 'polypeptide(L)'
;TVLGKPGDNDAEVSAYALERGFNTSFPIDVEEEARQIEEKGITEEDLKDRRDFRNVLTCTIDPFDAKDFDDALSFQKLPNGNYEVGVHIADVSHYVREGTALDREAKLRATSVYLVDRVIPMLPEVLSNNLCSLVEGKDRLTFSAVFEVNENAEIVGSWYGRTVIHSQKRFSYEEAQEILDAGGGLHYEALNTLNILAKKIQKRRFENGALSLETEEVKFKLDDKGFPVSVYKKVRGDTHKMIEEWMLSANKGVATYVSNLPNPQEHTFIYRVHPEPEEDRMLKLANILRNAGHPINFSNGLVPS
;
A
#
# COMPACT_ATOMS: atom_id res chain seq x y z
N THR A 1 35.70 -4.86 2.90
CA THR A 1 35.22 -3.63 3.60
C THR A 1 35.16 -3.91 5.09
N VAL A 2 35.67 -2.99 5.92
CA VAL A 2 35.52 -3.07 7.37
C VAL A 2 34.23 -2.35 7.73
N LEU A 3 33.26 -3.07 8.30
CA LEU A 3 31.92 -2.55 8.60
C LEU A 3 31.83 -2.00 10.04
N GLY A 4 32.65 -2.48 10.95
CA GLY A 4 32.65 -2.07 12.35
C GLY A 4 33.32 -3.11 13.25
N LYS A 5 33.08 -3.04 14.55
CA LYS A 5 33.58 -4.02 15.53
C LYS A 5 32.62 -5.21 15.63
N PRO A 6 33.12 -6.44 15.84
CA PRO A 6 32.26 -7.57 16.16
C PRO A 6 31.34 -7.29 17.36
N GLY A 7 30.06 -7.63 17.23
CA GLY A 7 29.05 -7.37 18.26
C GLY A 7 28.43 -5.96 18.21
N ASP A 8 28.86 -5.10 17.30
CA ASP A 8 28.19 -3.83 17.00
C ASP A 8 26.97 -4.13 16.12
N ASN A 9 25.77 -3.73 16.54
CA ASN A 9 24.52 -3.98 15.84
C ASN A 9 24.57 -3.46 14.38
N ASP A 10 25.09 -2.26 14.16
CA ASP A 10 25.20 -1.68 12.82
C ASP A 10 26.12 -2.51 11.91
N ALA A 11 27.24 -3.01 12.46
CA ALA A 11 28.17 -3.81 11.70
C ALA A 11 27.59 -5.19 11.36
N GLU A 12 26.95 -5.85 12.31
CA GLU A 12 26.36 -7.18 12.13
C GLU A 12 25.18 -7.14 11.16
N VAL A 13 24.28 -6.17 11.29
CA VAL A 13 23.13 -6.01 10.40
C VAL A 13 23.57 -5.65 8.99
N SER A 14 24.56 -4.75 8.84
CA SER A 14 25.13 -4.39 7.54
C SER A 14 25.87 -5.58 6.89
N ALA A 15 26.58 -6.38 7.68
CA ALA A 15 27.24 -7.60 7.20
C ALA A 15 26.22 -8.61 6.67
N TYR A 16 25.15 -8.83 7.42
CA TYR A 16 24.05 -9.73 7.01
C TYR A 16 23.38 -9.26 5.71
N ALA A 17 23.12 -7.95 5.57
CA ALA A 17 22.53 -7.38 4.37
C ALA A 17 23.45 -7.58 3.15
N LEU A 18 24.76 -7.26 3.29
CA LEU A 18 25.75 -7.40 2.23
C LEU A 18 25.98 -8.87 1.84
N GLU A 19 26.00 -9.80 2.79
CA GLU A 19 26.10 -11.24 2.52
C GLU A 19 24.94 -11.74 1.65
N ARG A 20 23.75 -11.15 1.80
CA ARG A 20 22.54 -11.42 1.00
C ARG A 20 22.49 -10.64 -0.32
N GLY A 21 23.51 -9.82 -0.60
CA GLY A 21 23.61 -9.04 -1.83
C GLY A 21 22.89 -7.68 -1.80
N PHE A 22 22.46 -7.21 -0.62
CA PHE A 22 21.82 -5.90 -0.47
C PHE A 22 22.85 -4.83 -0.12
N ASN A 23 23.07 -3.89 -1.02
CA ASN A 23 23.91 -2.73 -0.77
C ASN A 23 23.21 -1.74 0.18
N THR A 24 23.92 -1.29 1.21
CA THR A 24 23.38 -0.36 2.24
C THR A 24 23.53 1.11 1.85
N SER A 25 24.27 1.42 0.78
CA SER A 25 24.48 2.78 0.25
C SER A 25 24.12 2.85 -1.23
N PHE A 26 23.83 4.05 -1.72
CA PHE A 26 23.58 4.30 -3.12
C PHE A 26 24.86 4.77 -3.84
N PRO A 27 25.00 4.55 -5.17
CA PRO A 27 26.01 5.18 -5.99
C PRO A 27 25.90 6.72 -5.98
N ILE A 28 27.01 7.44 -6.18
CA ILE A 28 27.06 8.90 -6.13
C ILE A 28 26.16 9.53 -7.19
N ASP A 29 26.11 8.98 -8.40
CA ASP A 29 25.28 9.47 -9.50
C ASP A 29 23.77 9.32 -9.20
N VAL A 30 23.38 8.31 -8.46
CA VAL A 30 22.00 8.10 -8.00
C VAL A 30 21.60 9.12 -6.94
N GLU A 31 22.48 9.37 -5.95
CA GLU A 31 22.26 10.39 -4.91
C GLU A 31 22.19 11.79 -5.50
N GLU A 32 23.05 12.08 -6.48
CA GLU A 32 23.06 13.39 -7.14
C GLU A 32 21.82 13.61 -8.00
N GLU A 33 21.35 12.61 -8.74
CA GLU A 33 20.09 12.68 -9.50
C GLU A 33 18.90 12.91 -8.54
N ALA A 34 18.84 12.18 -7.43
CA ALA A 34 17.78 12.33 -6.43
C ALA A 34 17.76 13.76 -5.83
N ARG A 35 18.93 14.33 -5.52
CA ARG A 35 19.06 15.71 -5.03
C ARG A 35 18.62 16.75 -6.07
N GLN A 36 18.96 16.57 -7.36
CA GLN A 36 18.52 17.47 -8.43
C GLN A 36 16.99 17.46 -8.60
N ILE A 37 16.37 16.29 -8.45
CA ILE A 37 14.92 16.17 -8.47
C ILE A 37 14.29 16.90 -7.28
N GLU A 38 14.85 16.77 -6.09
CA GLU A 38 14.38 17.50 -4.89
C GLU A 38 14.50 19.01 -5.05
N GLU A 39 15.62 19.50 -5.54
CA GLU A 39 15.84 20.92 -5.79
C GLU A 39 14.88 21.52 -6.82
N LYS A 40 14.53 20.75 -7.85
CA LYS A 40 13.55 21.14 -8.85
C LYS A 40 12.14 21.24 -8.27
N GLY A 41 11.75 20.36 -7.38
CA GLY A 41 10.41 20.27 -6.79
C GLY A 41 9.30 20.03 -7.82
N ILE A 42 8.05 20.28 -7.40
CA ILE A 42 6.86 20.19 -8.26
C ILE A 42 6.70 21.53 -8.99
N THR A 43 6.57 21.49 -10.30
CA THR A 43 6.41 22.67 -11.15
C THR A 43 4.97 22.80 -11.65
N GLU A 44 4.60 24.00 -12.13
CA GLU A 44 3.27 24.22 -12.75
C GLU A 44 3.03 23.32 -13.97
N GLU A 45 4.08 22.92 -14.69
CA GLU A 45 3.99 21.99 -15.82
C GLU A 45 3.58 20.60 -15.35
N ASP A 46 4.07 20.15 -14.18
CA ASP A 46 3.76 18.86 -13.60
C ASP A 46 2.28 18.75 -13.15
N LEU A 47 1.61 19.88 -12.99
CA LEU A 47 0.21 19.97 -12.54
C LEU A 47 -0.82 20.00 -13.68
N LYS A 48 -0.42 20.37 -14.90
CA LYS A 48 -1.35 20.67 -16.03
C LYS A 48 -2.34 19.54 -16.34
N ASP A 49 -1.88 18.30 -16.33
CA ASP A 49 -2.68 17.13 -16.71
C ASP A 49 -3.13 16.31 -15.47
N ARG A 50 -3.19 16.95 -14.30
CA ARG A 50 -3.58 16.31 -13.05
C ARG A 50 -4.88 16.86 -12.52
N ARG A 51 -5.77 15.97 -12.07
CA ARG A 51 -6.96 16.38 -11.32
C ARG A 51 -6.53 16.87 -9.94
N ASP A 52 -7.00 18.05 -9.56
CA ASP A 52 -6.62 18.70 -8.30
C ASP A 52 -7.49 18.26 -7.13
N PHE A 53 -6.88 17.60 -6.14
CA PHE A 53 -7.47 17.15 -4.89
C PHE A 53 -6.95 17.90 -3.67
N ARG A 54 -6.17 18.97 -3.84
CA ARG A 54 -5.55 19.71 -2.72
C ARG A 54 -6.56 20.30 -1.73
N ASN A 55 -7.76 20.59 -2.19
CA ASN A 55 -8.84 21.12 -1.37
C ASN A 55 -9.84 20.04 -0.89
N VAL A 56 -9.61 18.77 -1.19
CA VAL A 56 -10.42 17.65 -0.71
C VAL A 56 -9.76 17.05 0.52
N LEU A 57 -10.53 16.79 1.57
CA LEU A 57 -10.02 16.13 2.77
C LEU A 57 -9.29 14.85 2.42
N THR A 58 -8.00 14.83 2.66
CA THR A 58 -7.10 13.70 2.35
C THR A 58 -6.23 13.39 3.55
N CYS A 59 -6.07 12.12 3.90
CA CYS A 59 -5.21 11.68 4.99
C CYS A 59 -4.50 10.37 4.64
N THR A 60 -3.36 10.14 5.30
CA THR A 60 -2.68 8.84 5.33
C THR A 60 -2.95 8.14 6.66
N ILE A 61 -2.96 6.80 6.68
CA ILE A 61 -3.15 5.99 7.87
C ILE A 61 -2.17 4.82 7.82
N ASP A 62 -1.10 4.91 8.61
CA ASP A 62 0.09 4.06 8.50
C ASP A 62 0.58 3.59 9.88
N PRO A 63 1.54 2.65 9.96
CA PRO A 63 2.22 2.34 11.21
C PRO A 63 2.84 3.60 11.83
N PHE A 64 2.90 3.66 13.17
CA PHE A 64 3.42 4.83 13.90
C PHE A 64 4.83 5.23 13.47
N ASP A 65 5.67 4.25 13.19
CA ASP A 65 7.09 4.38 12.82
C ASP A 65 7.34 4.53 11.32
N ALA A 66 6.30 4.46 10.47
CA ALA A 66 6.41 4.65 9.02
C ALA A 66 6.85 6.08 8.67
N LYS A 67 7.65 6.20 7.60
CA LYS A 67 8.10 7.45 6.99
C LYS A 67 7.77 7.51 5.49
N ASP A 68 7.55 6.37 4.88
CA ASP A 68 7.22 6.11 3.49
C ASP A 68 5.70 5.92 3.34
N PHE A 69 4.96 7.03 3.25
CA PHE A 69 3.50 7.00 3.10
C PHE A 69 3.16 6.83 1.62
N ASP A 70 2.96 5.60 1.18
CA ASP A 70 2.75 5.25 -0.22
C ASP A 70 1.32 5.51 -0.69
N ASP A 71 0.35 5.48 0.21
CA ASP A 71 -1.07 5.64 -0.09
C ASP A 71 -1.78 6.64 0.83
N ALA A 72 -2.83 7.24 0.30
CA ALA A 72 -3.72 8.16 1.02
C ALA A 72 -5.16 7.93 0.61
N LEU A 73 -6.09 8.24 1.50
CA LEU A 73 -7.53 8.28 1.23
C LEU A 73 -8.03 9.71 1.22
N SER A 74 -8.82 10.07 0.21
CA SER A 74 -9.61 11.30 0.25
C SER A 74 -11.10 11.00 0.36
N PHE A 75 -11.82 11.95 0.95
CA PHE A 75 -13.26 11.83 1.19
C PHE A 75 -13.97 13.16 1.01
N GLN A 76 -15.08 13.12 0.26
CA GLN A 76 -16.06 14.20 0.26
C GLN A 76 -17.48 13.69 -0.01
N LYS A 77 -18.46 14.39 0.54
CA LYS A 77 -19.88 14.13 0.26
C LYS A 77 -20.30 14.90 -0.99
N LEU A 78 -20.95 14.22 -1.92
CA LEU A 78 -21.43 14.81 -3.16
C LEU A 78 -22.85 15.43 -3.00
N PRO A 79 -23.23 16.40 -3.85
CA PRO A 79 -24.55 17.02 -3.80
C PRO A 79 -25.73 16.05 -3.99
N ASN A 80 -25.51 14.94 -4.69
CA ASN A 80 -26.53 13.89 -4.92
C ASN A 80 -26.70 12.92 -3.74
N GLY A 81 -25.96 13.13 -2.65
CA GLY A 81 -25.99 12.31 -1.43
C GLY A 81 -25.01 11.14 -1.42
N ASN A 82 -24.35 10.83 -2.55
CA ASN A 82 -23.27 9.87 -2.63
C ASN A 82 -21.99 10.43 -2.01
N TYR A 83 -20.99 9.58 -1.93
CA TYR A 83 -19.65 9.92 -1.45
C TYR A 83 -18.63 9.78 -2.58
N GLU A 84 -17.71 10.72 -2.70
CA GLU A 84 -16.50 10.55 -3.50
C GLU A 84 -15.38 10.09 -2.58
N VAL A 85 -14.81 8.92 -2.89
CA VAL A 85 -13.67 8.34 -2.17
C VAL A 85 -12.52 8.19 -3.16
N GLY A 86 -11.41 8.87 -2.87
CA GLY A 86 -10.17 8.74 -3.63
C GLY A 86 -9.19 7.84 -2.91
N VAL A 87 -8.58 6.93 -3.65
CA VAL A 87 -7.42 6.14 -3.26
C VAL A 87 -6.24 6.66 -4.07
N HIS A 88 -5.28 7.27 -3.40
CA HIS A 88 -4.16 7.96 -4.01
C HIS A 88 -2.86 7.22 -3.72
N ILE A 89 -2.13 6.86 -4.76
CA ILE A 89 -0.83 6.18 -4.65
C ILE A 89 0.25 7.12 -5.16
N ALA A 90 1.38 7.20 -4.47
CA ALA A 90 2.50 8.04 -4.85
C ALA A 90 2.93 7.80 -6.31
N ASP A 91 3.04 8.88 -7.11
CA ASP A 91 3.47 8.81 -8.51
C ASP A 91 5.00 8.74 -8.60
N VAL A 92 5.57 7.61 -8.17
CA VAL A 92 7.02 7.35 -8.23
C VAL A 92 7.53 7.47 -9.66
N SER A 93 6.73 7.08 -10.66
CA SER A 93 7.10 7.13 -12.08
C SER A 93 7.27 8.56 -12.63
N HIS A 94 6.78 9.57 -11.92
CA HIS A 94 7.05 10.96 -12.24
C HIS A 94 8.54 11.31 -12.02
N TYR A 95 9.12 10.78 -10.96
CA TYR A 95 10.50 11.07 -10.53
C TYR A 95 11.51 10.08 -11.11
N VAL A 96 11.21 8.79 -11.06
CA VAL A 96 12.07 7.72 -11.57
C VAL A 96 11.75 7.46 -13.04
N ARG A 97 12.58 8.00 -13.92
CA ARG A 97 12.39 7.91 -15.38
C ARG A 97 13.23 6.79 -15.97
N GLU A 98 12.68 6.14 -16.99
CA GLU A 98 13.37 5.05 -17.69
C GLU A 98 14.76 5.46 -18.19
N GLY A 99 15.78 4.63 -17.94
CA GLY A 99 17.16 4.81 -18.39
C GLY A 99 18.00 5.75 -17.52
N THR A 100 17.44 6.36 -16.47
CA THR A 100 18.19 7.23 -15.54
C THR A 100 19.04 6.40 -14.55
N ALA A 101 19.89 7.05 -13.76
CA ALA A 101 20.67 6.37 -12.73
C ALA A 101 19.76 5.76 -11.65
N LEU A 102 18.73 6.50 -11.22
CA LEU A 102 17.69 6.04 -10.31
C LEU A 102 16.98 4.79 -10.82
N ASP A 103 16.56 4.77 -12.09
CA ASP A 103 15.87 3.61 -12.69
C ASP A 103 16.77 2.37 -12.75
N ARG A 104 18.04 2.54 -13.14
CA ARG A 104 18.99 1.43 -13.16
C ARG A 104 19.24 0.84 -11.78
N GLU A 105 19.43 1.69 -10.76
CA GLU A 105 19.64 1.26 -9.39
C GLU A 105 18.38 0.62 -8.81
N ALA A 106 17.20 1.19 -9.07
CA ALA A 106 15.92 0.63 -8.65
C ALA A 106 15.68 -0.78 -9.25
N LYS A 107 15.99 -0.98 -10.52
CA LYS A 107 15.94 -2.30 -11.18
C LYS A 107 16.91 -3.30 -10.56
N LEU A 108 18.11 -2.84 -10.18
CA LEU A 108 19.12 -3.68 -9.54
C LEU A 108 18.69 -4.12 -8.13
N ARG A 109 18.15 -3.20 -7.33
CA ARG A 109 17.66 -3.48 -5.97
C ARG A 109 16.36 -4.28 -5.97
N ALA A 110 15.46 -3.98 -6.90
CA ALA A 110 14.15 -4.59 -7.10
C ALA A 110 13.15 -4.48 -5.95
N THR A 111 13.60 -4.21 -4.73
CA THR A 111 12.75 -4.11 -3.52
C THR A 111 13.42 -3.29 -2.42
N SER A 112 12.63 -2.76 -1.50
CA SER A 112 13.12 -2.32 -0.19
C SER A 112 13.19 -3.52 0.76
N VAL A 113 14.19 -3.54 1.64
CA VAL A 113 14.40 -4.63 2.62
C VAL A 113 14.14 -4.08 4.01
N TYR A 114 13.09 -4.60 4.65
CA TYR A 114 12.71 -4.22 6.00
C TYR A 114 13.38 -5.15 7.00
N LEU A 115 14.30 -4.60 7.78
CA LEU A 115 14.96 -5.28 8.88
C LEU A 115 14.26 -4.92 10.20
N VAL A 116 14.70 -5.50 11.30
CA VAL A 116 14.03 -5.31 12.60
C VAL A 116 14.13 -3.86 13.08
N ASP A 117 15.25 -3.19 12.81
CA ASP A 117 15.61 -1.86 13.31
C ASP A 117 15.75 -0.79 12.22
N ARG A 118 15.79 -1.19 10.94
CA ARG A 118 15.99 -0.26 9.81
C ARG A 118 15.42 -0.79 8.50
N VAL A 119 15.35 0.09 7.52
CA VAL A 119 15.01 -0.25 6.14
C VAL A 119 16.22 0.02 5.24
N ILE A 120 16.52 -0.89 4.34
CA ILE A 120 17.41 -0.66 3.19
C ILE A 120 16.50 -0.33 2.00
N PRO A 121 16.34 0.94 1.64
CA PRO A 121 15.32 1.34 0.69
C PRO A 121 15.74 1.03 -0.75
N MET A 122 14.73 0.77 -1.61
CA MET A 122 14.91 0.61 -3.04
C MET A 122 15.32 1.91 -3.74
N LEU A 123 14.83 3.05 -3.23
CA LEU A 123 15.13 4.39 -3.71
C LEU A 123 15.77 5.24 -2.59
N PRO A 124 16.60 6.25 -2.92
CA PRO A 124 17.13 7.17 -1.92
C PRO A 124 16.04 7.77 -1.02
N GLU A 125 16.36 7.99 0.25
CA GLU A 125 15.40 8.49 1.24
C GLU A 125 14.75 9.83 0.87
N VAL A 126 15.46 10.67 0.12
CA VAL A 126 14.90 11.92 -0.43
C VAL A 126 13.70 11.67 -1.33
N LEU A 127 13.62 10.52 -1.97
CA LEU A 127 12.44 10.08 -2.71
C LEU A 127 11.49 9.30 -1.81
N SER A 128 11.93 8.19 -1.21
CA SER A 128 11.07 7.27 -0.48
C SER A 128 10.41 7.88 0.76
N ASN A 129 11.12 8.73 1.50
CA ASN A 129 10.63 9.33 2.74
C ASN A 129 10.16 10.78 2.58
N ASN A 130 10.34 11.40 1.38
CA ASN A 130 9.96 12.78 1.11
C ASN A 130 9.13 12.90 -0.17
N LEU A 131 9.73 13.00 -1.36
CA LEU A 131 9.02 13.37 -2.59
C LEU A 131 7.94 12.36 -3.00
N CYS A 132 8.17 11.07 -2.80
CA CYS A 132 7.21 10.01 -3.05
C CYS A 132 6.37 9.67 -1.79
N SER A 133 6.73 10.20 -0.61
CA SER A 133 5.94 10.01 0.60
C SER A 133 4.84 11.07 0.69
N LEU A 134 3.58 10.64 0.92
CA LEU A 134 2.41 11.51 0.99
C LEU A 134 2.30 12.21 2.35
N VAL A 135 3.40 12.88 2.75
CA VAL A 135 3.54 13.52 4.06
C VAL A 135 2.53 14.64 4.29
N GLU A 136 2.12 14.79 5.55
CA GLU A 136 1.19 15.84 6.00
C GLU A 136 1.69 17.25 5.65
N GLY A 137 0.77 18.11 5.18
CA GLY A 137 1.03 19.51 4.89
C GLY A 137 1.86 19.78 3.63
N LYS A 138 1.95 18.81 2.71
CA LYS A 138 2.70 18.95 1.45
C LYS A 138 1.85 18.55 0.26
N ASP A 139 2.04 19.26 -0.85
CA ASP A 139 1.50 18.84 -2.14
C ASP A 139 2.30 17.64 -2.65
N ARG A 140 1.60 16.62 -3.14
CA ARG A 140 2.20 15.39 -3.66
C ARG A 140 1.53 14.93 -4.94
N LEU A 141 2.34 14.41 -5.85
CA LEU A 141 1.88 13.86 -7.12
C LEU A 141 1.48 12.40 -6.93
N THR A 142 0.30 12.05 -7.41
CA THR A 142 -0.26 10.71 -7.22
C THR A 142 -0.89 10.17 -8.49
N PHE A 143 -1.00 8.83 -8.58
CA PHE A 143 -2.00 8.13 -9.38
C PHE A 143 -3.17 7.77 -8.48
N SER A 144 -4.38 7.94 -8.99
CA SER A 144 -5.57 7.79 -8.16
C SER A 144 -6.65 6.95 -8.81
N ALA A 145 -7.30 6.15 -7.99
CA ALA A 145 -8.59 5.57 -8.24
C ALA A 145 -9.64 6.35 -7.44
N VAL A 146 -10.56 7.00 -8.13
CA VAL A 146 -11.60 7.82 -7.51
C VAL A 146 -12.95 7.17 -7.75
N PHE A 147 -13.69 6.89 -6.70
CA PHE A 147 -14.95 6.19 -6.72
C PHE A 147 -16.09 7.09 -6.26
N GLU A 148 -17.17 7.12 -7.02
CA GLU A 148 -18.46 7.56 -6.51
C GLU A 148 -19.16 6.36 -5.88
N VAL A 149 -19.52 6.47 -4.60
CA VAL A 149 -20.04 5.38 -3.79
C VAL A 149 -21.35 5.80 -3.14
N ASN A 150 -22.39 5.00 -3.28
CA ASN A 150 -23.67 5.25 -2.62
C ASN A 150 -23.66 4.81 -1.14
N GLU A 151 -24.72 5.09 -0.41
CA GLU A 151 -24.87 4.72 1.00
C GLU A 151 -24.80 3.20 1.26
N ASN A 152 -25.10 2.36 0.26
CA ASN A 152 -24.98 0.92 0.33
C ASN A 152 -23.55 0.43 0.04
N ALA A 153 -22.60 1.34 -0.15
CA ALA A 153 -21.23 1.05 -0.55
C ALA A 153 -21.12 0.40 -1.94
N GLU A 154 -22.05 0.67 -2.85
CA GLU A 154 -21.95 0.28 -4.25
C GLU A 154 -21.19 1.37 -5.01
N ILE A 155 -20.20 0.98 -5.80
CA ILE A 155 -19.46 1.88 -6.68
C ILE A 155 -20.34 2.12 -7.90
N VAL A 156 -20.87 3.35 -8.00
CA VAL A 156 -21.76 3.78 -9.09
C VAL A 156 -21.02 4.55 -10.18
N GLY A 157 -19.80 4.98 -9.91
CA GLY A 157 -18.92 5.64 -10.86
C GLY A 157 -17.46 5.48 -10.46
N SER A 158 -16.56 5.55 -11.43
CA SER A 158 -15.12 5.48 -11.17
C SER A 158 -14.33 6.31 -12.17
N TRP A 159 -13.21 6.86 -11.70
CA TRP A 159 -12.24 7.58 -12.52
C TRP A 159 -10.82 7.17 -12.11
N TYR A 160 -9.94 7.04 -13.08
CA TYR A 160 -8.54 6.65 -12.86
C TYR A 160 -7.61 7.61 -13.59
N GLY A 161 -6.59 8.11 -12.93
CA GLY A 161 -5.65 9.03 -13.55
C GLY A 161 -4.69 9.68 -12.58
N ARG A 162 -3.94 10.65 -13.12
CA ARG A 162 -2.98 11.43 -12.35
C ARG A 162 -3.67 12.52 -11.56
N THR A 163 -3.25 12.69 -10.31
CA THR A 163 -3.77 13.73 -9.42
C THR A 163 -2.63 14.47 -8.73
N VAL A 164 -2.97 15.60 -8.12
CA VAL A 164 -2.19 16.25 -7.07
C VAL A 164 -3.05 16.31 -5.83
N ILE A 165 -2.48 15.90 -4.70
CA ILE A 165 -3.14 15.90 -3.40
C ILE A 165 -2.40 16.81 -2.42
N HIS A 166 -3.08 17.19 -1.34
CA HIS A 166 -2.49 17.80 -0.15
C HIS A 166 -2.97 17.00 1.06
N SER A 167 -2.10 16.25 1.71
CA SER A 167 -2.48 15.50 2.91
C SER A 167 -2.70 16.45 4.07
N GLN A 168 -3.94 16.55 4.58
CA GLN A 168 -4.27 17.42 5.70
C GLN A 168 -3.89 16.78 7.04
N LYS A 169 -3.80 15.44 7.09
CA LYS A 169 -3.46 14.73 8.32
C LYS A 169 -2.82 13.37 8.06
N ARG A 170 -1.76 13.09 8.78
CA ARG A 170 -1.21 11.75 8.94
C ARG A 170 -1.72 11.16 10.26
N PHE A 171 -2.35 10.00 10.19
CA PHE A 171 -2.74 9.21 11.35
C PHE A 171 -1.86 7.96 11.47
N SER A 172 -1.59 7.53 12.70
CA SER A 172 -1.27 6.13 12.92
C SER A 172 -2.55 5.29 12.91
N TYR A 173 -2.42 3.97 12.69
CA TYR A 173 -3.58 3.06 12.79
C TYR A 173 -4.25 3.15 14.15
N GLU A 174 -3.47 3.32 15.21
CA GLU A 174 -3.91 3.43 16.59
C GLU A 174 -4.69 4.73 16.81
N GLU A 175 -4.15 5.88 16.38
CA GLU A 175 -4.83 7.20 16.48
C GLU A 175 -6.17 7.19 15.73
N ALA A 176 -6.21 6.66 14.51
CA ALA A 176 -7.44 6.56 13.74
C ALA A 176 -8.44 5.60 14.41
N GLN A 177 -7.97 4.51 15.04
CA GLN A 177 -8.82 3.58 15.77
C GLN A 177 -9.41 4.23 17.02
N GLU A 178 -8.61 4.97 17.78
CA GLU A 178 -9.09 5.71 18.97
C GLU A 178 -10.19 6.72 18.62
N ILE A 179 -10.07 7.42 17.49
CA ILE A 179 -11.11 8.33 16.99
C ILE A 179 -12.40 7.58 16.65
N LEU A 180 -12.31 6.41 16.01
CA LEU A 180 -13.48 5.59 15.71
C LEU A 180 -14.15 5.06 16.97
N ASP A 181 -13.38 4.57 17.92
CA ASP A 181 -13.86 3.99 19.18
C ASP A 181 -14.49 5.05 20.11
N ALA A 182 -13.91 6.25 20.13
CA ALA A 182 -14.44 7.37 20.89
C ALA A 182 -15.73 7.97 20.28
N GLY A 183 -16.04 7.68 19.03
CA GLY A 183 -17.18 8.26 18.34
C GLY A 183 -17.08 9.77 18.10
N GLY A 184 -15.86 10.32 18.03
CA GLY A 184 -15.61 11.75 17.83
C GLY A 184 -14.12 12.06 17.75
N GLY A 185 -13.78 13.26 17.30
CA GLY A 185 -12.39 13.70 17.16
C GLY A 185 -12.10 14.28 15.76
N LEU A 186 -10.83 14.51 15.48
CA LEU A 186 -10.39 15.11 14.22
C LEU A 186 -10.79 14.22 13.04
N HIS A 187 -11.52 14.79 12.08
CA HIS A 187 -12.01 14.12 10.88
C HIS A 187 -12.85 12.85 11.12
N TYR A 188 -13.47 12.73 12.32
CA TYR A 188 -14.28 11.56 12.71
C TYR A 188 -15.35 11.22 11.68
N GLU A 189 -16.11 12.20 11.17
CA GLU A 189 -17.20 11.96 10.21
C GLU A 189 -16.69 11.26 8.94
N ALA A 190 -15.55 11.71 8.41
CA ALA A 190 -14.93 11.11 7.23
C ALA A 190 -14.41 9.69 7.53
N LEU A 191 -13.63 9.53 8.61
CA LEU A 191 -13.07 8.23 9.02
C LEU A 191 -14.18 7.21 9.29
N ASN A 192 -15.22 7.61 10.01
CA ASN A 192 -16.35 6.74 10.34
C ASN A 192 -17.15 6.34 9.08
N THR A 193 -17.38 7.28 8.16
CA THR A 193 -18.07 6.97 6.90
C THR A 193 -17.25 6.02 6.04
N LEU A 194 -15.95 6.27 5.87
CA LEU A 194 -15.03 5.38 5.17
C LEU A 194 -15.02 3.97 5.77
N ASN A 195 -15.03 3.87 7.11
CA ASN A 195 -15.06 2.59 7.82
C ASN A 195 -16.39 1.85 7.63
N ILE A 196 -17.52 2.55 7.72
CA ILE A 196 -18.86 1.96 7.48
C ILE A 196 -18.96 1.42 6.05
N LEU A 197 -18.52 2.19 5.06
CA LEU A 197 -18.53 1.78 3.66
C LEU A 197 -17.58 0.56 3.44
N ALA A 198 -16.37 0.60 4.00
CA ALA A 198 -15.42 -0.50 3.93
C ALA A 198 -15.98 -1.80 4.53
N LYS A 199 -16.64 -1.73 5.67
CA LYS A 199 -17.31 -2.90 6.28
C LYS A 199 -18.41 -3.49 5.37
N LYS A 200 -19.17 -2.66 4.67
CA LYS A 200 -20.16 -3.13 3.70
C LYS A 200 -19.52 -3.79 2.48
N ILE A 201 -18.41 -3.22 1.97
CA ILE A 201 -17.61 -3.81 0.88
C ILE A 201 -17.05 -5.17 1.32
N GLN A 202 -16.44 -5.24 2.49
CA GLN A 202 -15.87 -6.45 3.07
C GLN A 202 -16.94 -7.54 3.21
N LYS A 203 -18.09 -7.21 3.77
CA LYS A 203 -19.21 -8.16 3.94
C LYS A 203 -19.59 -8.80 2.60
N ARG A 204 -19.81 -7.98 1.55
CA ARG A 204 -20.12 -8.50 0.19
C ARG A 204 -18.98 -9.37 -0.36
N ARG A 205 -17.73 -9.00 -0.11
CA ARG A 205 -16.59 -9.80 -0.56
C ARG A 205 -16.59 -11.19 0.06
N PHE A 206 -16.92 -11.31 1.36
CA PHE A 206 -17.04 -12.60 2.03
C PHE A 206 -18.27 -13.39 1.57
N GLU A 207 -19.41 -12.74 1.36
CA GLU A 207 -20.61 -13.37 0.78
C GLU A 207 -20.34 -13.91 -0.62
N ASN A 208 -19.40 -13.33 -1.37
CA ASN A 208 -18.94 -13.78 -2.68
C ASN A 208 -17.76 -14.76 -2.62
N GLY A 209 -17.50 -15.40 -1.47
CA GLY A 209 -16.55 -16.50 -1.34
C GLY A 209 -15.11 -16.12 -0.97
N ALA A 210 -14.87 -14.88 -0.52
CA ALA A 210 -13.55 -14.54 0.01
C ALA A 210 -13.26 -15.30 1.30
N LEU A 211 -12.00 -15.72 1.49
CA LEU A 211 -11.56 -16.41 2.68
C LEU A 211 -10.83 -15.44 3.61
N SER A 212 -11.08 -15.56 4.92
CA SER A 212 -10.27 -14.90 5.95
C SER A 212 -9.12 -15.82 6.34
N LEU A 213 -7.92 -15.49 5.88
CA LEU A 213 -6.69 -16.15 6.27
C LEU A 213 -5.93 -15.22 7.23
N GLU A 214 -6.29 -15.28 8.51
CA GLU A 214 -5.59 -14.51 9.53
C GLU A 214 -4.30 -15.23 9.90
N THR A 215 -3.16 -14.63 9.56
CA THR A 215 -1.84 -15.03 10.04
C THR A 215 -1.44 -14.13 11.20
N GLU A 216 -0.89 -14.73 12.26
CA GLU A 216 -0.37 -13.96 13.39
C GLU A 216 0.93 -13.27 12.98
N GLU A 217 0.93 -11.94 12.95
CA GLU A 217 2.12 -11.13 12.73
C GLU A 217 2.77 -10.80 14.07
N VAL A 218 4.02 -11.21 14.23
CA VAL A 218 4.82 -10.95 15.43
C VAL A 218 5.72 -9.76 15.17
N LYS A 219 5.70 -8.77 16.09
CA LYS A 219 6.60 -7.62 16.08
C LYS A 219 7.49 -7.59 17.31
N PHE A 220 8.65 -6.95 17.16
CA PHE A 220 9.62 -6.76 18.21
C PHE A 220 9.52 -5.34 18.76
N LYS A 221 9.57 -5.21 20.08
CA LYS A 221 9.83 -3.91 20.72
C LYS A 221 11.34 -3.80 20.92
N LEU A 222 11.91 -2.72 20.40
CA LEU A 222 13.34 -2.44 20.48
C LEU A 222 13.62 -1.45 21.61
N ASP A 223 14.84 -1.49 22.16
CA ASP A 223 15.37 -0.45 23.02
C ASP A 223 15.96 0.71 22.19
N ASP A 224 16.47 1.74 22.88
CA ASP A 224 17.08 2.92 22.24
C ASP A 224 18.35 2.62 21.43
N LYS A 225 18.87 1.39 21.53
CA LYS A 225 20.04 0.90 20.79
C LYS A 225 19.68 -0.05 19.65
N GLY A 226 18.36 -0.26 19.39
CA GLY A 226 17.88 -1.16 18.37
C GLY A 226 17.88 -2.64 18.75
N PHE A 227 18.12 -3.01 20.03
CA PHE A 227 18.06 -4.39 20.47
C PHE A 227 16.62 -4.82 20.85
N PRO A 228 16.17 -6.01 20.45
CA PRO A 228 14.84 -6.49 20.78
C PRO A 228 14.73 -6.82 22.27
N VAL A 229 13.80 -6.15 22.96
CA VAL A 229 13.54 -6.33 24.39
C VAL A 229 12.29 -7.15 24.68
N SER A 230 11.33 -7.18 23.75
CA SER A 230 10.13 -8.00 23.88
C SER A 230 9.50 -8.27 22.52
N VAL A 231 8.60 -9.25 22.51
CA VAL A 231 7.82 -9.66 21.34
C VAL A 231 6.37 -9.44 21.64
N TYR A 232 5.62 -8.90 20.66
CA TYR A 232 4.18 -8.74 20.77
C TYR A 232 3.47 -9.14 19.47
N LYS A 233 2.21 -9.54 19.61
CA LYS A 233 1.34 -9.83 18.47
C LYS A 233 0.69 -8.55 17.99
N LYS A 234 0.81 -8.26 16.69
CA LYS A 234 0.11 -7.14 16.07
C LYS A 234 -1.39 -7.43 16.02
N VAL A 235 -2.18 -6.56 16.60
CA VAL A 235 -3.64 -6.62 16.52
C VAL A 235 -4.11 -5.79 15.34
N ARG A 236 -4.91 -6.39 14.44
CA ARG A 236 -5.51 -5.70 13.30
C ARG A 236 -6.89 -5.17 13.70
N GLY A 237 -7.01 -3.85 13.86
CA GLY A 237 -8.26 -3.15 14.13
C GLY A 237 -9.09 -2.87 12.87
N ASP A 238 -10.20 -2.16 13.07
CA ASP A 238 -11.10 -1.72 11.99
C ASP A 238 -10.40 -0.82 10.98
N THR A 239 -9.49 0.04 11.43
CA THR A 239 -8.71 0.95 10.58
C THR A 239 -7.82 0.19 9.59
N HIS A 240 -7.16 -0.89 10.02
CA HIS A 240 -6.39 -1.75 9.13
C HIS A 240 -7.26 -2.40 8.04
N LYS A 241 -8.45 -2.89 8.43
CA LYS A 241 -9.41 -3.50 7.51
C LYS A 241 -10.01 -2.47 6.56
N MET A 242 -10.25 -1.25 7.04
CA MET A 242 -10.72 -0.14 6.23
C MET A 242 -9.74 0.19 5.09
N ILE A 243 -8.46 0.40 5.42
CA ILE A 243 -7.42 0.66 4.41
C ILE A 243 -7.31 -0.52 3.43
N GLU A 244 -7.27 -1.76 3.93
CA GLU A 244 -7.21 -2.95 3.08
C GLU A 244 -8.36 -3.00 2.06
N GLU A 245 -9.60 -2.75 2.46
CA GLU A 245 -10.75 -2.83 1.55
C GLU A 245 -10.73 -1.72 0.49
N TRP A 246 -10.29 -0.50 0.84
CA TRP A 246 -10.14 0.57 -0.15
C TRP A 246 -8.99 0.29 -1.12
N MET A 247 -7.85 -0.24 -0.65
CA MET A 247 -6.74 -0.67 -1.51
C MET A 247 -7.16 -1.82 -2.44
N LEU A 248 -7.89 -2.82 -1.92
CA LEU A 248 -8.43 -3.90 -2.74
C LEU A 248 -9.40 -3.38 -3.82
N SER A 249 -10.25 -2.40 -3.46
CA SER A 249 -11.17 -1.76 -4.40
C SER A 249 -10.42 -1.04 -5.51
N ALA A 250 -9.36 -0.28 -5.17
CA ALA A 250 -8.51 0.40 -6.15
C ALA A 250 -7.79 -0.59 -7.07
N ASN A 251 -7.14 -1.61 -6.50
CA ASN A 251 -6.41 -2.62 -7.28
C ASN A 251 -7.33 -3.36 -8.26
N LYS A 252 -8.51 -3.77 -7.81
CA LYS A 252 -9.52 -4.42 -8.63
C LYS A 252 -10.06 -3.50 -9.72
N GLY A 253 -10.34 -2.25 -9.33
CA GLY A 253 -10.86 -1.23 -10.24
C GLY A 253 -9.88 -0.93 -11.38
N VAL A 254 -8.61 -0.70 -11.06
CA VAL A 254 -7.56 -0.43 -12.06
C VAL A 254 -7.35 -1.63 -12.98
N ALA A 255 -7.25 -2.84 -12.42
CA ALA A 255 -7.08 -4.06 -13.22
C ALA A 255 -8.25 -4.26 -14.20
N THR A 256 -9.50 -4.06 -13.73
CA THR A 256 -10.70 -4.14 -14.56
C THR A 256 -10.73 -3.02 -15.60
N TYR A 257 -10.36 -1.80 -15.24
CA TYR A 257 -10.30 -0.67 -16.17
C TYR A 257 -9.34 -0.96 -17.32
N VAL A 258 -8.11 -1.39 -17.02
CA VAL A 258 -7.10 -1.67 -18.05
C VAL A 258 -7.52 -2.85 -18.94
N SER A 259 -8.11 -3.91 -18.38
CA SER A 259 -8.59 -5.06 -19.17
C SER A 259 -9.74 -4.72 -20.12
N ASN A 260 -10.50 -3.65 -19.84
CA ASN A 260 -11.62 -3.18 -20.66
C ASN A 260 -11.26 -2.05 -21.63
N LEU A 261 -9.99 -1.63 -21.67
CA LEU A 261 -9.55 -0.64 -22.67
C LEU A 261 -9.69 -1.20 -24.09
N PRO A 262 -9.97 -0.33 -25.09
CA PRO A 262 -9.92 -0.75 -26.48
C PRO A 262 -8.53 -1.31 -26.82
N ASN A 263 -8.48 -2.41 -27.58
CA ASN A 263 -7.23 -3.09 -27.96
C ASN A 263 -6.35 -3.46 -26.74
N PRO A 264 -6.82 -4.27 -25.78
CA PRO A 264 -6.08 -4.55 -24.54
C PRO A 264 -4.69 -5.14 -24.79
N GLN A 265 -4.43 -5.74 -25.97
CA GLN A 265 -3.12 -6.27 -26.37
C GLN A 265 -2.07 -5.17 -26.64
N GLU A 266 -2.50 -3.92 -26.87
CA GLU A 266 -1.62 -2.76 -27.05
C GLU A 266 -1.23 -2.10 -25.73
N HIS A 267 -1.88 -2.48 -24.62
CA HIS A 267 -1.65 -1.95 -23.28
C HIS A 267 -0.90 -2.95 -22.42
N THR A 268 0.37 -2.70 -22.17
CA THR A 268 1.15 -3.52 -21.24
C THR A 268 0.72 -3.23 -19.81
N PHE A 269 0.23 -4.27 -19.12
CA PHE A 269 -0.12 -4.19 -17.70
C PHE A 269 0.27 -5.47 -16.97
N ILE A 270 0.79 -5.34 -15.76
CA ILE A 270 1.23 -6.48 -14.96
C ILE A 270 0.10 -6.86 -14.00
N TYR A 271 -0.55 -8.01 -14.26
CA TYR A 271 -1.54 -8.57 -13.35
C TYR A 271 -0.89 -9.51 -12.34
N ARG A 272 -1.29 -9.41 -11.09
CA ARG A 272 -0.96 -10.44 -10.10
C ARG A 272 -1.99 -11.57 -10.22
N VAL A 273 -1.55 -12.72 -10.68
CA VAL A 273 -2.38 -13.92 -10.83
C VAL A 273 -1.89 -15.01 -9.90
N HIS A 274 -2.79 -15.94 -9.55
CA HIS A 274 -2.45 -17.16 -8.86
C HIS A 274 -2.54 -18.31 -9.86
N PRO A 275 -1.57 -19.24 -9.88
CA PRO A 275 -1.69 -20.47 -10.68
C PRO A 275 -2.83 -21.33 -10.14
N GLU A 276 -3.33 -22.20 -10.99
CA GLU A 276 -4.26 -23.22 -10.54
C GLU A 276 -3.63 -24.08 -9.43
N PRO A 277 -4.43 -24.54 -8.45
CA PRO A 277 -3.91 -25.39 -7.39
C PRO A 277 -3.31 -26.68 -7.93
N GLU A 278 -2.19 -27.12 -7.37
CA GLU A 278 -1.57 -28.42 -7.71
C GLU A 278 -2.54 -29.56 -7.36
N GLU A 279 -2.68 -30.53 -8.26
CA GLU A 279 -3.58 -31.65 -8.11
C GLU A 279 -3.36 -32.43 -6.81
N ASP A 280 -2.09 -32.68 -6.44
CA ASP A 280 -1.72 -33.34 -5.19
C ASP A 280 -2.20 -32.58 -3.95
N ARG A 281 -2.15 -31.25 -3.96
CA ARG A 281 -2.65 -30.43 -2.86
C ARG A 281 -4.17 -30.47 -2.77
N MET A 282 -4.84 -30.50 -3.92
CA MET A 282 -6.30 -30.63 -3.98
C MET A 282 -6.76 -31.99 -3.47
N LEU A 283 -6.06 -33.08 -3.81
CA LEU A 283 -6.35 -34.41 -3.27
C LEU A 283 -6.15 -34.49 -1.76
N LYS A 284 -5.09 -33.87 -1.23
CA LYS A 284 -4.88 -33.78 0.24
C LYS A 284 -6.02 -33.03 0.92
N LEU A 285 -6.44 -31.87 0.35
CA LEU A 285 -7.57 -31.09 0.86
C LEU A 285 -8.86 -31.92 0.83
N ALA A 286 -9.17 -32.61 -0.27
CA ALA A 286 -10.33 -33.48 -0.37
C ALA A 286 -10.36 -34.56 0.71
N ASN A 287 -9.22 -35.18 1.03
CA ASN A 287 -9.11 -36.18 2.09
C ASN A 287 -9.33 -35.57 3.48
N ILE A 288 -8.79 -34.39 3.76
CA ILE A 288 -9.01 -33.67 5.03
C ILE A 288 -10.51 -33.35 5.19
N LEU A 289 -11.13 -32.79 4.17
CA LEU A 289 -12.54 -32.41 4.20
C LEU A 289 -13.46 -33.63 4.31
N ARG A 290 -13.14 -34.74 3.65
CA ARG A 290 -13.87 -36.00 3.79
C ARG A 290 -13.82 -36.51 5.22
N ASN A 291 -12.65 -36.49 5.85
CA ASN A 291 -12.48 -36.89 7.24
C ASN A 291 -13.21 -35.95 8.22
N ALA A 292 -13.37 -34.68 7.86
CA ALA A 292 -14.15 -33.69 8.61
C ALA A 292 -15.67 -33.77 8.36
N GLY A 293 -16.16 -34.69 7.51
CA GLY A 293 -17.56 -34.83 7.21
C GLY A 293 -18.09 -33.97 6.04
N HIS A 294 -17.18 -33.29 5.33
CA HIS A 294 -17.48 -32.41 4.19
C HIS A 294 -16.88 -32.97 2.88
N PRO A 295 -17.41 -34.05 2.29
CA PRO A 295 -16.83 -34.64 1.09
C PRO A 295 -16.99 -33.70 -0.10
N ILE A 296 -15.86 -33.41 -0.77
CA ILE A 296 -15.82 -32.66 -2.03
C ILE A 296 -15.47 -33.66 -3.16
N ASN A 297 -16.20 -33.62 -4.23
CA ASN A 297 -15.91 -34.38 -5.44
C ASN A 297 -15.26 -33.45 -6.47
N PHE A 298 -14.01 -33.75 -6.81
CA PHE A 298 -13.32 -33.13 -7.93
C PHE A 298 -13.60 -33.91 -9.20
N SER A 299 -14.70 -33.63 -9.87
CA SER A 299 -14.94 -34.15 -11.22
C SER A 299 -14.29 -33.20 -12.21
N ASN A 300 -13.34 -33.67 -13.01
CA ASN A 300 -12.63 -32.96 -14.08
C ASN A 300 -11.61 -31.89 -13.66
N GLY A 301 -10.95 -32.03 -12.51
CA GLY A 301 -9.85 -31.12 -12.12
C GLY A 301 -10.26 -29.69 -11.76
N LEU A 302 -11.54 -29.40 -11.66
CA LEU A 302 -12.07 -28.08 -11.30
C LEU A 302 -12.61 -28.11 -9.87
N VAL A 303 -12.32 -27.05 -9.11
CA VAL A 303 -12.93 -26.80 -7.80
C VAL A 303 -14.44 -26.63 -8.01
N PRO A 304 -15.32 -27.34 -7.25
CA PRO A 304 -16.74 -27.10 -7.32
C PRO A 304 -17.04 -25.64 -6.98
N SER A 305 -17.82 -24.97 -7.82
CA SER A 305 -18.35 -23.62 -7.61
C SER A 305 -19.28 -23.53 -6.41
#